data_c62e2e5697e5bf1f5b1e26832d45a584
#
_entry.id   c62e2e5697e5bf1f5b1e26832d45a584
#
_cell.length_a   1.000
_cell.length_b   1.000
_cell.length_c   1.000
_cell.angle_alpha   90.00
_cell.angle_beta   90.00
_cell.angle_gamma   90.00
#
_symmetry.space_group_name_H-M   'P 1'
#
loop_
_entity.id
_entity.type
_entity.pdbx_description
1 polymer ?
#
loop_
_entity_poly.entity_id
_entity_poly.type
_entity_poly.pdbx_seq_one_letter_code
_entity_poly.pdbx_strand_id
1 'polypeptide(L)'
;IKTISDFNIMGIKPADGATLYTYINSPYDALVKGFELDFQTRLWYMPWGLDGIVLGINYTKIESEATYPLRDEVTDYTTRPPVTTTFDSTRTGRLIYQPNDLLNAYVGYEYKGFSARVSCMFQGNSVSYVGAFPEQDGYTRDYLRIDASARQTLPLAGSELYLDLTNINNRNNQSAQMSIDGFTNVKN
;
A
#
# COMPACT_ATOMS: atom_id res chain seq x y z
N ILE A 1 1.95 10.49 -21.49
CA ILE A 1 1.83 11.94 -21.77
C ILE A 1 1.75 12.07 -23.28
N LYS A 2 0.58 12.45 -23.85
CA LYS A 2 0.50 12.86 -25.24
C LYS A 2 0.55 14.37 -25.28
N THR A 3 1.49 14.93 -26.05
CA THR A 3 1.43 16.33 -26.44
C THR A 3 0.24 16.45 -27.39
N ILE A 4 -0.79 17.18 -26.98
CA ILE A 4 -2.04 17.26 -27.73
C ILE A 4 -2.09 18.59 -28.46
N SER A 5 -1.50 18.64 -29.66
CA SER A 5 -1.77 19.71 -30.60
C SER A 5 -3.14 19.62 -31.28
N ASP A 6 -3.77 18.41 -31.25
CA ASP A 6 -4.96 18.10 -32.04
C ASP A 6 -6.19 17.65 -31.27
N PHE A 7 -6.20 17.81 -29.92
CA PHE A 7 -7.37 17.45 -29.10
C PHE A 7 -8.32 18.63 -28.95
N ASN A 8 -9.43 18.53 -29.60
CA ASN A 8 -10.55 19.42 -29.37
C ASN A 8 -11.47 18.79 -28.31
N ILE A 9 -11.24 19.11 -27.03
CA ILE A 9 -12.11 18.66 -25.95
C ILE A 9 -13.20 19.73 -25.76
N MET A 10 -14.43 19.39 -26.04
CA MET A 10 -15.60 20.26 -25.89
C MET A 10 -15.47 21.60 -26.65
N GLY A 11 -14.80 21.64 -27.80
CA GLY A 11 -14.64 22.88 -28.58
C GLY A 11 -13.58 23.84 -28.03
N ILE A 12 -12.84 23.48 -27.01
CA ILE A 12 -11.75 24.29 -26.45
C ILE A 12 -10.43 23.76 -27.02
N LYS A 13 -9.75 24.59 -27.82
CA LYS A 13 -8.36 24.34 -28.22
C LYS A 13 -7.44 24.70 -27.05
N PRO A 14 -6.56 23.79 -26.60
CA PRO A 14 -5.50 24.17 -25.69
C PRO A 14 -4.62 25.24 -26.32
N ALA A 15 -4.10 26.15 -25.52
CA ALA A 15 -3.11 27.11 -26.00
C ALA A 15 -1.87 26.36 -26.53
N ASP A 16 -1.23 26.90 -27.55
CA ASP A 16 -0.01 26.31 -28.12
C ASP A 16 1.05 26.11 -27.02
N GLY A 17 1.55 24.88 -26.91
CA GLY A 17 2.51 24.49 -25.85
C GLY A 17 1.88 24.04 -24.52
N ALA A 18 0.56 24.00 -24.39
CA ALA A 18 -0.09 23.48 -23.20
C ALA A 18 0.04 21.95 -23.12
N THR A 19 0.39 21.44 -21.95
CA THR A 19 0.42 19.99 -21.66
C THR A 19 -0.86 19.61 -20.93
N LEU A 20 -1.61 18.69 -21.50
CA LEU A 20 -2.82 18.14 -20.86
C LEU A 20 -2.49 16.79 -20.23
N TYR A 21 -2.79 16.66 -18.94
CA TYR A 21 -2.75 15.40 -18.21
C TYR A 21 -4.14 14.82 -18.12
N THR A 22 -4.33 13.59 -18.56
CA THR A 22 -5.62 12.89 -18.46
C THR A 22 -5.42 11.43 -18.11
N TYR A 23 -6.42 10.83 -17.48
CA TYR A 23 -6.46 9.41 -17.19
C TYR A 23 -7.09 8.66 -18.37
N ILE A 24 -6.44 7.61 -18.80
CA ILE A 24 -6.96 6.69 -19.82
C ILE A 24 -6.84 5.26 -19.27
N ASN A 25 -7.74 4.39 -19.69
CA ASN A 25 -7.62 2.98 -19.37
C ASN A 25 -6.35 2.40 -20.03
N SER A 26 -5.63 1.54 -19.27
CA SER A 26 -4.52 0.80 -19.83
C SER A 26 -5.02 -0.10 -20.96
N PRO A 27 -4.32 -0.19 -22.08
CA PRO A 27 -4.63 -1.18 -23.14
C PRO A 27 -4.19 -2.60 -22.75
N TYR A 28 -3.48 -2.76 -21.63
CA TYR A 28 -2.95 -4.04 -21.15
C TYR A 28 -3.74 -4.52 -19.96
N ASP A 29 -3.94 -5.83 -19.89
CA ASP A 29 -4.58 -6.50 -18.77
C ASP A 29 -3.64 -6.54 -17.56
N ALA A 30 -4.24 -6.59 -16.37
CA ALA A 30 -3.54 -6.86 -15.13
C ALA A 30 -4.14 -8.12 -14.48
N LEU A 31 -3.28 -8.97 -13.95
CA LEU A 31 -3.67 -10.18 -13.23
C LEU A 31 -3.46 -9.94 -11.73
N VAL A 32 -4.49 -10.24 -10.95
CA VAL A 32 -4.43 -10.24 -9.48
C VAL A 32 -4.96 -11.57 -8.98
N LYS A 33 -4.20 -12.25 -8.14
CA LYS A 33 -4.59 -13.50 -7.48
C LYS A 33 -4.15 -13.48 -6.03
N GLY A 34 -4.83 -14.26 -5.19
CA GLY A 34 -4.49 -14.32 -3.78
C GLY A 34 -5.42 -15.21 -3.00
N PHE A 35 -5.20 -15.23 -1.71
CA PHE A 35 -6.09 -15.88 -0.75
C PHE A 35 -6.19 -15.04 0.51
N GLU A 36 -7.29 -15.23 1.23
CA GLU A 36 -7.54 -14.63 2.53
C GLU A 36 -7.88 -15.71 3.54
N LEU A 37 -7.34 -15.57 4.74
CA LEU A 37 -7.61 -16.38 5.90
C LEU A 37 -8.15 -15.48 7.00
N ASP A 38 -9.33 -15.81 7.54
CA ASP A 38 -9.89 -15.18 8.73
C ASP A 38 -10.14 -16.23 9.79
N PHE A 39 -9.66 -15.98 11.00
CA PHE A 39 -9.91 -16.82 12.16
C PHE A 39 -10.17 -15.95 13.38
N GLN A 40 -11.31 -16.19 14.03
CA GLN A 40 -11.68 -15.51 15.26
C GLN A 40 -12.22 -16.52 16.26
N THR A 41 -11.81 -16.39 17.52
CA THR A 41 -12.29 -17.28 18.57
C THR A 41 -12.33 -16.58 19.93
N ARG A 42 -13.25 -17.05 20.76
CA ARG A 42 -13.28 -16.77 22.19
C ARG A 42 -13.06 -18.08 22.94
N LEU A 43 -12.15 -18.07 23.91
CA LEU A 43 -11.77 -19.27 24.66
C LEU A 43 -12.74 -19.56 25.83
N TRP A 44 -14.05 -19.51 25.56
CA TRP A 44 -15.12 -19.65 26.57
C TRP A 44 -15.07 -20.96 27.39
N TYR A 45 -14.38 -21.97 26.88
CA TYR A 45 -14.22 -23.27 27.52
C TYR A 45 -13.00 -23.37 28.46
N MET A 46 -12.20 -22.32 28.53
CA MET A 46 -11.01 -22.29 29.41
C MET A 46 -11.38 -22.00 30.85
N PRO A 47 -10.82 -22.70 31.81
CA PRO A 47 -11.03 -22.43 33.24
C PRO A 47 -10.22 -21.19 33.72
N TRP A 48 -10.46 -20.80 34.97
CA TRP A 48 -9.62 -19.85 35.70
C TRP A 48 -9.64 -18.41 35.18
N GLY A 49 -10.76 -17.99 34.60
CA GLY A 49 -10.89 -16.63 34.05
C GLY A 49 -10.22 -16.45 32.67
N LEU A 50 -9.73 -17.51 32.06
CA LEU A 50 -9.23 -17.48 30.67
C LEU A 50 -10.37 -17.53 29.65
N ASP A 51 -11.60 -17.74 30.07
CA ASP A 51 -12.83 -17.73 29.28
C ASP A 51 -13.14 -16.34 28.66
N GLY A 52 -12.48 -15.29 29.19
CA GLY A 52 -12.53 -13.93 28.66
C GLY A 52 -11.59 -13.66 27.48
N ILE A 53 -10.68 -14.58 27.14
CA ILE A 53 -9.71 -14.36 26.06
C ILE A 53 -10.40 -14.44 24.70
N VAL A 54 -10.15 -13.40 23.88
CA VAL A 54 -10.60 -13.29 22.50
C VAL A 54 -9.39 -13.15 21.59
N LEU A 55 -9.34 -13.94 20.54
CA LEU A 55 -8.26 -13.93 19.56
C LEU A 55 -8.82 -13.71 18.16
N GLY A 56 -8.12 -12.97 17.34
CA GLY A 56 -8.45 -12.83 15.93
C GLY A 56 -7.20 -12.63 15.09
N ILE A 57 -7.21 -13.23 13.91
CA ILE A 57 -6.20 -13.07 12.89
C ILE A 57 -6.88 -13.06 11.52
N ASN A 58 -6.53 -12.07 10.72
CA ASN A 58 -6.89 -11.98 9.32
C ASN A 58 -5.60 -11.81 8.52
N TYR A 59 -5.37 -12.68 7.57
CA TYR A 59 -4.19 -12.61 6.70
C TYR A 59 -4.61 -12.72 5.24
N THR A 60 -4.13 -11.77 4.44
CA THR A 60 -4.34 -11.74 3.00
C THR A 60 -3.00 -11.78 2.29
N LYS A 61 -2.86 -12.73 1.36
CA LYS A 61 -1.74 -12.80 0.41
C LYS A 61 -2.24 -12.45 -0.97
N ILE A 62 -1.56 -11.49 -1.62
CA ILE A 62 -1.91 -11.03 -2.96
C ILE A 62 -0.66 -11.05 -3.83
N GLU A 63 -0.79 -11.60 -5.02
CA GLU A 63 0.19 -11.51 -6.09
C GLU A 63 -0.44 -10.81 -7.29
N SER A 64 0.29 -9.89 -7.87
CA SER A 64 -0.19 -9.13 -9.02
C SER A 64 0.88 -9.01 -10.09
N GLU A 65 0.41 -8.94 -11.32
CA GLU A 65 1.22 -8.69 -12.50
C GLU A 65 0.48 -7.71 -13.41
N ALA A 66 1.14 -6.65 -13.83
CA ALA A 66 0.59 -5.64 -14.73
C ALA A 66 1.65 -5.23 -15.76
N THR A 67 1.21 -4.94 -16.98
CA THR A 67 2.08 -4.42 -18.04
C THR A 67 1.95 -2.91 -18.09
N TYR A 68 3.07 -2.23 -17.93
CA TYR A 68 3.18 -0.78 -17.95
C TYR A 68 3.71 -0.30 -19.29
N PRO A 69 3.01 0.62 -19.98
CA PRO A 69 3.54 1.28 -21.16
C PRO A 69 4.68 2.22 -20.74
N LEU A 70 5.79 2.09 -21.38
CA LEU A 70 6.98 2.93 -21.22
C LEU A 70 7.27 3.66 -22.53
N ARG A 71 8.00 4.74 -22.41
CA ARG A 71 8.56 5.46 -23.56
C ARG A 71 10.06 5.52 -23.37
N ASP A 72 10.77 4.84 -24.25
CA ASP A 72 12.22 4.84 -24.27
C ASP A 72 12.74 5.86 -25.28
N GLU A 73 13.91 6.43 -25.00
CA GLU A 73 14.58 7.39 -25.86
C GLU A 73 15.99 6.89 -26.17
N VAL A 74 16.32 6.80 -27.43
CA VAL A 74 17.67 6.50 -27.90
C VAL A 74 18.22 7.71 -28.63
N THR A 75 19.36 8.23 -28.17
CA THR A 75 20.05 9.34 -28.81
C THR A 75 21.24 8.80 -29.62
N ASP A 76 21.20 9.02 -30.91
CA ASP A 76 22.30 8.73 -31.81
C ASP A 76 23.29 9.92 -31.81
N TYR A 77 24.43 9.71 -31.20
CA TYR A 77 25.53 10.69 -31.13
C TYR A 77 26.45 10.65 -32.35
N THR A 78 26.24 9.71 -33.31
CA THR A 78 27.04 9.65 -34.53
C THR A 78 26.59 10.70 -35.53
N THR A 79 25.36 11.20 -35.42
CA THR A 79 24.81 12.29 -36.23
C THR A 79 25.17 13.66 -35.62
N ARG A 80 25.25 14.70 -36.46
CA ARG A 80 25.48 16.09 -36.05
C ARG A 80 24.42 17.00 -36.66
N PRO A 81 23.50 17.59 -35.85
CA PRO A 81 23.31 17.41 -34.40
C PRO A 81 22.87 15.98 -34.04
N PRO A 82 23.07 15.54 -32.77
CA PRO A 82 22.57 14.24 -32.30
C PRO A 82 21.05 14.15 -32.49
N VAL A 83 20.59 12.99 -32.92
CA VAL A 83 19.16 12.73 -33.14
C VAL A 83 18.64 11.80 -32.06
N THR A 84 17.62 12.25 -31.32
CA THR A 84 16.91 11.43 -30.34
C THR A 84 15.66 10.86 -30.96
N THR A 85 15.57 9.54 -30.94
CA THR A 85 14.38 8.79 -31.40
C THR A 85 13.67 8.22 -30.18
N THR A 86 12.36 8.45 -30.08
CA THR A 86 11.52 7.88 -29.05
C THR A 86 10.75 6.68 -29.61
N PHE A 87 10.66 5.62 -28.83
CA PHE A 87 9.85 4.45 -29.18
C PHE A 87 9.06 3.96 -27.98
N ASP A 88 7.88 3.43 -28.25
CA ASP A 88 7.02 2.86 -27.22
C ASP A 88 7.54 1.47 -26.83
N SER A 89 7.66 1.22 -25.54
CA SER A 89 8.11 -0.01 -24.92
C SER A 89 7.13 -0.43 -23.83
N THR A 90 7.31 -1.61 -23.28
CA THR A 90 6.49 -2.08 -22.16
C THR A 90 7.36 -2.82 -21.15
N ARG A 91 6.97 -2.75 -19.89
CA ARG A 91 7.58 -3.52 -18.81
C ARG A 91 6.52 -4.16 -17.95
N THR A 92 6.71 -5.43 -17.62
CA THR A 92 5.86 -6.16 -16.67
C THR A 92 6.39 -5.99 -15.26
N GLY A 93 5.49 -5.76 -14.32
CA GLY A 93 5.80 -5.58 -12.91
C GLY A 93 4.58 -5.77 -12.02
N ARG A 94 4.78 -5.61 -10.71
CA ARG A 94 3.68 -5.64 -9.73
C ARG A 94 2.75 -4.45 -9.93
N LEU A 95 1.47 -4.63 -9.59
CA LEU A 95 0.51 -3.54 -9.57
C LEU A 95 0.93 -2.48 -8.53
N ILE A 96 0.89 -1.21 -8.94
CA ILE A 96 1.22 -0.09 -8.04
C ILE A 96 0.21 0.03 -6.90
N TYR A 97 0.69 0.49 -5.74
CA TYR A 97 -0.07 0.66 -4.50
C TYR A 97 -0.72 -0.62 -3.94
N GLN A 98 -0.29 -1.78 -4.41
CA GLN A 98 -0.79 -3.04 -3.90
C GLN A 98 0.27 -3.75 -3.06
N PRO A 99 0.07 -3.88 -1.73
CA PRO A 99 0.92 -4.71 -0.89
C PRO A 99 0.66 -6.20 -1.17
N ASN A 100 1.70 -7.03 -1.04
CA ASN A 100 1.56 -8.47 -1.22
C ASN A 100 0.99 -9.16 0.03
N ASP A 101 1.23 -8.59 1.19
CA ASP A 101 0.88 -9.18 2.47
C ASP A 101 0.15 -8.16 3.33
N LEU A 102 -1.00 -8.55 3.84
CA LEU A 102 -1.76 -7.80 4.85
C LEU A 102 -2.05 -8.74 6.02
N LEU A 103 -1.74 -8.31 7.22
CA LEU A 103 -2.04 -9.06 8.44
C LEU A 103 -2.66 -8.12 9.46
N ASN A 104 -3.82 -8.52 9.98
CA ASN A 104 -4.42 -7.94 11.17
C ASN A 104 -4.55 -9.03 12.22
N ALA A 105 -4.01 -8.80 13.41
CA ALA A 105 -4.16 -9.75 14.50
C ALA A 105 -4.45 -9.01 15.79
N TYR A 106 -5.20 -9.63 16.67
CA TYR A 106 -5.44 -9.09 18.00
C TYR A 106 -5.58 -10.18 19.05
N VAL A 107 -5.21 -9.82 20.26
CA VAL A 107 -5.57 -10.52 21.48
C VAL A 107 -6.34 -9.58 22.39
N GLY A 108 -7.47 -10.02 22.88
CA GLY A 108 -8.31 -9.29 23.80
C GLY A 108 -8.64 -10.11 25.02
N TYR A 109 -9.09 -9.42 26.07
CA TYR A 109 -9.60 -10.02 27.30
C TYR A 109 -10.85 -9.27 27.74
N GLU A 110 -11.92 -10.01 27.98
CA GLU A 110 -13.22 -9.47 28.38
C GLU A 110 -13.71 -10.17 29.63
N TYR A 111 -13.86 -9.44 30.72
CA TYR A 111 -14.33 -9.99 31.97
C TYR A 111 -15.03 -8.95 32.85
N LYS A 112 -16.27 -9.21 33.28
CA LYS A 112 -17.05 -8.41 34.26
C LYS A 112 -17.02 -6.89 34.01
N GLY A 113 -17.28 -6.46 32.76
CA GLY A 113 -17.30 -5.05 32.40
C GLY A 113 -15.91 -4.46 32.11
N PHE A 114 -14.84 -5.24 32.28
CA PHE A 114 -13.51 -4.89 31.81
C PHE A 114 -13.31 -5.50 30.40
N SER A 115 -12.75 -4.72 29.50
CA SER A 115 -12.30 -5.17 28.18
C SER A 115 -10.97 -4.53 27.87
N ALA A 116 -10.00 -5.34 27.45
CA ALA A 116 -8.71 -4.84 26.98
C ALA A 116 -8.35 -5.57 25.67
N ARG A 117 -7.67 -4.88 24.75
CA ARG A 117 -7.25 -5.42 23.46
C ARG A 117 -5.90 -4.86 23.06
N VAL A 118 -5.05 -5.72 22.55
CA VAL A 118 -3.84 -5.33 21.81
C VAL A 118 -4.00 -5.85 20.41
N SER A 119 -3.77 -4.99 19.43
CA SER A 119 -3.86 -5.32 18.01
C SER A 119 -2.59 -4.93 17.28
N CYS A 120 -2.28 -5.68 16.24
CA CYS A 120 -1.24 -5.33 15.29
C CYS A 120 -1.78 -5.35 13.87
N MET A 121 -1.34 -4.39 13.07
CA MET A 121 -1.58 -4.30 11.65
C MET A 121 -0.24 -4.32 10.93
N PHE A 122 -0.05 -5.30 10.08
CA PHE A 122 1.11 -5.38 9.20
C PHE A 122 0.66 -5.24 7.75
N GLN A 123 1.41 -4.42 7.01
CA GLN A 123 1.28 -4.25 5.57
C GLN A 123 2.65 -4.45 4.96
N GLY A 124 2.76 -5.38 4.02
CA GLY A 124 3.96 -5.61 3.24
C GLY A 124 4.30 -4.43 2.33
N ASN A 125 5.47 -4.45 1.76
CA ASN A 125 5.88 -3.42 0.81
C ASN A 125 4.98 -3.38 -0.43
N SER A 126 4.86 -2.22 -1.05
CA SER A 126 4.15 -2.02 -2.30
C SER A 126 4.97 -1.15 -3.25
N VAL A 127 4.81 -1.36 -4.55
CA VAL A 127 5.36 -0.47 -5.58
C VAL A 127 4.55 0.82 -5.56
N SER A 128 5.20 1.96 -5.40
CA SER A 128 4.55 3.28 -5.44
C SER A 128 4.71 3.98 -6.78
N TYR A 129 5.72 3.60 -7.54
CA TYR A 129 6.04 4.16 -8.85
C TYR A 129 6.84 3.14 -9.65
N VAL A 130 6.54 3.04 -10.95
CA VAL A 130 7.27 2.20 -11.91
C VAL A 130 8.07 3.10 -12.83
N GLY A 131 9.41 2.98 -12.76
CA GLY A 131 10.34 3.71 -13.61
C GLY A 131 10.57 3.02 -14.96
N ALA A 132 11.37 3.65 -15.82
CA ALA A 132 11.80 3.03 -17.08
C ALA A 132 12.66 1.77 -16.84
N PHE A 133 13.46 1.78 -15.77
CA PHE A 133 14.29 0.66 -15.34
C PHE A 133 13.91 0.23 -13.92
N PRO A 134 14.10 -1.05 -13.56
CA PRO A 134 13.78 -1.56 -12.21
C PRO A 134 14.43 -0.77 -11.08
N GLU A 135 15.64 -0.24 -11.29
CA GLU A 135 16.41 0.55 -10.34
C GLU A 135 15.75 1.92 -10.03
N GLN A 136 14.86 2.35 -10.89
CA GLN A 136 14.10 3.60 -10.73
C GLN A 136 12.76 3.39 -10.03
N ASP A 137 12.40 2.15 -9.72
CA ASP A 137 11.12 1.87 -9.07
C ASP A 137 11.08 2.47 -7.66
N GLY A 138 9.96 3.10 -7.36
CA GLY A 138 9.66 3.58 -6.03
C GLY A 138 8.89 2.53 -5.23
N TYR A 139 9.18 2.46 -3.93
CA TYR A 139 8.54 1.51 -3.02
C TYR A 139 8.06 2.21 -1.76
N THR A 140 6.91 1.81 -1.27
CA THR A 140 6.53 2.01 0.12
C THR A 140 7.00 0.79 0.90
N ARG A 141 7.75 1.00 1.98
CA ARG A 141 8.28 -0.10 2.80
C ARG A 141 7.17 -0.75 3.61
N ASP A 142 7.49 -1.94 4.11
CA ASP A 142 6.63 -2.63 5.05
C ASP A 142 6.33 -1.78 6.29
N TYR A 143 5.12 -1.92 6.79
CA TYR A 143 4.59 -1.14 7.89
C TYR A 143 3.95 -2.05 8.93
N LEU A 144 4.40 -1.95 10.18
CA LEU A 144 3.82 -2.63 11.33
C LEU A 144 3.39 -1.60 12.37
N ARG A 145 2.12 -1.56 12.70
CA ARG A 145 1.56 -0.73 13.76
C ARG A 145 0.97 -1.60 14.86
N ILE A 146 1.22 -1.20 16.10
CA ILE A 146 0.69 -1.84 17.29
C ILE A 146 -0.16 -0.80 18.03
N ASP A 147 -1.39 -1.20 18.34
CA ASP A 147 -2.36 -0.38 19.06
C ASP A 147 -2.84 -1.17 20.31
N ALA A 148 -3.22 -0.47 21.37
CA ALA A 148 -3.85 -1.07 22.54
C ALA A 148 -5.04 -0.22 23.00
N SER A 149 -6.08 -0.89 23.49
CA SER A 149 -7.22 -0.22 24.10
C SER A 149 -7.65 -0.94 25.36
N ALA A 150 -8.20 -0.19 26.31
CA ALA A 150 -8.83 -0.74 27.49
C ALA A 150 -10.09 0.05 27.84
N ARG A 151 -11.10 -0.66 28.32
CA ARG A 151 -12.38 -0.10 28.77
C ARG A 151 -12.83 -0.77 30.06
N GLN A 152 -13.35 0.03 30.98
CA GLN A 152 -13.95 -0.44 32.22
C GLN A 152 -15.30 0.24 32.46
N THR A 153 -16.35 -0.54 32.53
CA THR A 153 -17.65 -0.06 33.00
C THR A 153 -17.60 0.16 34.50
N LEU A 154 -18.00 1.35 34.93
CA LEU A 154 -18.01 1.74 36.35
C LEU A 154 -19.41 1.57 36.96
N PRO A 155 -19.52 1.30 38.25
CA PRO A 155 -20.84 1.16 38.93
C PRO A 155 -21.58 2.49 39.09
N LEU A 156 -21.05 3.60 38.62
CA LEU A 156 -21.58 4.95 38.76
C LEU A 156 -22.40 5.32 37.51
N ALA A 157 -23.73 5.21 37.62
CA ALA A 157 -24.69 5.73 36.62
C ALA A 157 -24.38 5.34 35.15
N GLY A 158 -23.87 4.14 34.94
CA GLY A 158 -23.54 3.66 33.58
C GLY A 158 -22.34 4.35 32.90
N SER A 159 -21.48 4.97 33.71
CA SER A 159 -20.24 5.58 33.19
C SER A 159 -19.21 4.52 32.79
N GLU A 160 -18.37 4.88 31.82
CA GLU A 160 -17.27 4.07 31.34
C GLU A 160 -15.97 4.87 31.34
N LEU A 161 -14.90 4.21 31.73
CA LEU A 161 -13.54 4.69 31.53
C LEU A 161 -12.91 3.94 30.38
N TYR A 162 -12.28 4.65 29.43
CA TYR A 162 -11.55 4.04 28.34
C TYR A 162 -10.19 4.70 28.12
N LEU A 163 -9.29 3.90 27.59
CA LEU A 163 -7.93 4.30 27.21
C LEU A 163 -7.64 3.72 25.82
N ASP A 164 -7.21 4.57 24.89
CA ASP A 164 -6.76 4.17 23.57
C ASP A 164 -5.32 4.65 23.34
N LEU A 165 -4.47 3.72 23.00
CA LEU A 165 -3.07 3.93 22.66
C LEU A 165 -2.87 3.48 21.23
N THR A 166 -2.50 4.39 20.35
CA THR A 166 -2.26 4.11 18.94
C THR A 166 -0.81 4.24 18.59
N ASN A 167 -0.32 3.38 17.67
CA ASN A 167 1.05 3.41 17.18
C ASN A 167 2.10 3.34 18.31
N ILE A 168 1.93 2.40 19.26
CA ILE A 168 2.78 2.25 20.44
C ILE A 168 4.24 2.00 20.06
N ASN A 169 4.47 1.35 18.93
CA ASN A 169 5.82 1.07 18.41
C ASN A 169 6.42 2.25 17.61
N ASN A 170 5.77 3.42 17.62
CA ASN A 170 6.22 4.66 16.98
C ASN A 170 6.69 4.44 15.52
N ARG A 171 5.91 3.68 14.76
CA ARG A 171 6.26 3.36 13.37
C ARG A 171 5.83 4.49 12.43
N ASN A 172 6.77 4.95 11.61
CA ASN A 172 6.52 5.91 10.54
C ASN A 172 6.45 5.21 9.18
N ASN A 173 5.64 5.75 8.27
CA ASN A 173 5.64 5.32 6.87
C ASN A 173 6.95 5.76 6.22
N GLN A 174 7.56 4.85 5.47
CA GLN A 174 8.82 5.09 4.79
C GLN A 174 8.67 4.77 3.30
N SER A 175 9.21 5.67 2.47
CA SER A 175 9.35 5.47 1.03
C SER A 175 10.81 5.22 0.70
N ALA A 176 11.07 4.36 -0.26
CA ALA A 176 12.40 4.04 -0.73
C ALA A 176 12.39 3.90 -2.26
N GLN A 177 13.53 4.20 -2.87
CA GLN A 177 13.77 3.90 -4.27
C GLN A 177 14.74 2.73 -4.34
N MET A 178 14.51 1.79 -5.24
CA MET A 178 15.46 0.72 -5.51
C MET A 178 16.69 1.30 -6.22
N SER A 179 17.86 0.81 -5.88
CA SER A 179 19.12 1.09 -6.59
C SER A 179 19.84 -0.22 -6.85
N ILE A 180 20.95 -0.16 -7.59
CA ILE A 180 21.80 -1.33 -7.88
C ILE A 180 22.26 -2.04 -6.60
N ASP A 181 22.43 -1.29 -5.51
CA ASP A 181 22.86 -1.81 -4.19
C ASP A 181 21.69 -2.08 -3.22
N GLY A 182 20.45 -2.07 -3.70
CA GLY A 182 19.24 -2.20 -2.89
C GLY A 182 18.56 -0.87 -2.55
N PHE A 183 17.76 -0.83 -1.49
CA PHE A 183 17.01 0.39 -1.10
C PHE A 183 17.95 1.44 -0.47
N THR A 184 18.33 2.46 -1.23
CA THR A 184 19.29 3.48 -0.78
C THR A 184 18.66 4.80 -0.36
N ASN A 185 17.55 5.21 -0.95
CA ASN A 185 16.92 6.50 -0.67
C ASN A 185 15.67 6.32 0.19
N VAL A 186 15.87 6.23 1.51
CA VAL A 186 14.76 6.18 2.48
C VAL A 186 14.39 7.61 2.87
N LYS A 187 13.13 7.99 2.63
CA LYS A 187 12.54 9.22 3.15
C LYS A 187 11.61 8.88 4.30
N ASN A 188 11.81 9.55 5.43
CA ASN A 188 10.93 9.47 6.61
C ASN A 188 9.79 10.48 6.49
#